data_aaa1b643ed0b03d62659f15e41234c28
#
_entry.id   aaa1b643ed0b03d62659f15e41234c28
#
_cell.length_a   1.000
_cell.length_b   1.000
_cell.length_c   1.000
_cell.angle_alpha   90.00
_cell.angle_beta   90.00
_cell.angle_gamma   90.00
#
_symmetry.space_group_name_H-M   'P 1'
#
loop_
_entity.id
_entity.type
_entity.pdbx_description
1 polymer ?
#
loop_
_entity_poly.entity_id
_entity_poly.type
_entity_poly.pdbx_seq_one_letter_code
_entity_poly.pdbx_strand_id
1 'polypeptide(L)'
;MATIVVVEDQPDNLKLITALLTMKGHRIVGLSSGELLVATLLAEQPSPALVLLDIQLPGRDGFTVLRDVQKMEGDHPWKVVALTAHAMPGDREKTLAAGFDGYIAKPIDVRSFPAEIARYLPAGA
;
A
#
# COMPACT_ATOMS: atom_id res chain seq x y z
N MET A 1 -7.78 -8.83 -12.50
CA MET A 1 -6.82 -9.23 -11.45
C MET A 1 -5.64 -8.28 -11.43
N ALA A 2 -5.24 -7.86 -10.26
CA ALA A 2 -4.06 -7.00 -10.08
C ALA A 2 -3.13 -7.63 -9.05
N THR A 3 -1.85 -7.29 -9.12
CA THR A 3 -0.88 -7.61 -8.06
C THR A 3 -0.76 -6.41 -7.14
N ILE A 4 -0.93 -6.63 -5.86
CA ILE A 4 -0.90 -5.59 -4.83
C ILE A 4 0.15 -5.97 -3.80
N VAL A 5 1.10 -5.07 -3.55
CA VAL A 5 2.10 -5.26 -2.50
C VAL A 5 1.60 -4.56 -1.24
N VAL A 6 1.57 -5.27 -0.14
CA VAL A 6 1.09 -4.74 1.15
C VAL A 6 2.22 -4.78 2.15
N VAL A 7 2.60 -3.61 2.66
CA VAL A 7 3.63 -3.48 3.70
C VAL A 7 2.93 -3.17 5.03
N GLU A 8 2.84 -4.15 5.90
CA GLU A 8 2.12 -4.07 7.17
C GLU A 8 2.80 -4.98 8.19
N ASP A 9 3.21 -4.41 9.32
CA ASP A 9 3.94 -5.16 10.36
C ASP A 9 3.03 -5.96 11.29
N GLN A 10 1.75 -5.62 11.38
CA GLN A 10 0.79 -6.33 12.22
C GLN A 10 0.25 -7.56 11.49
N PRO A 11 0.55 -8.79 11.94
CA PRO A 11 0.12 -9.99 11.23
C PRO A 11 -1.39 -10.09 11.02
N ASP A 12 -2.17 -9.69 12.03
CA ASP A 12 -3.64 -9.75 11.94
C ASP A 12 -4.18 -8.81 10.87
N ASN A 13 -3.61 -7.61 10.76
CA ASN A 13 -4.01 -6.64 9.74
C ASN A 13 -3.60 -7.14 8.36
N LEU A 14 -2.42 -7.69 8.22
CA LEU A 14 -1.96 -8.24 6.94
C LEU A 14 -2.84 -9.40 6.49
N LYS A 15 -3.23 -10.29 7.40
CA LYS A 15 -4.15 -11.39 7.11
C LYS A 15 -5.51 -10.87 6.64
N LEU A 16 -6.05 -9.88 7.33
CA LEU A 16 -7.35 -9.31 6.97
C LEU A 16 -7.31 -8.68 5.58
N ILE A 17 -6.32 -7.84 5.33
CA ILE A 17 -6.15 -7.18 4.03
C ILE A 17 -5.99 -8.22 2.92
N THR A 18 -5.14 -9.22 3.15
CA THR A 18 -4.90 -10.29 2.18
C THR A 18 -6.19 -11.04 1.86
N ALA A 19 -6.95 -11.42 2.88
CA ALA A 19 -8.20 -12.15 2.69
C ALA A 19 -9.22 -11.34 1.89
N LEU A 20 -9.41 -10.07 2.24
CA LEU A 20 -10.38 -9.21 1.57
C LEU A 20 -10.05 -8.99 0.10
N LEU A 21 -8.78 -8.78 -0.22
CA LEU A 21 -8.37 -8.48 -1.59
C LEU A 21 -8.23 -9.74 -2.44
N THR A 22 -7.84 -10.86 -1.83
CA THR A 22 -7.79 -12.15 -2.53
C THR A 22 -9.21 -12.58 -2.95
N MET A 23 -10.21 -12.30 -2.12
CA MET A 23 -11.62 -12.57 -2.48
C MET A 23 -12.07 -11.82 -3.73
N LYS A 24 -11.43 -10.69 -4.04
CA LYS A 24 -11.71 -9.92 -5.25
C LYS A 24 -10.85 -10.35 -6.44
N GLY A 25 -10.09 -11.42 -6.30
CA GLY A 25 -9.29 -11.97 -7.38
C GLY A 25 -7.89 -11.36 -7.53
N HIS A 26 -7.44 -10.56 -6.58
CA HIS A 26 -6.11 -9.94 -6.63
C HIS A 26 -5.04 -10.86 -6.05
N ARG A 27 -3.83 -10.73 -6.57
CA ARG A 27 -2.65 -11.41 -6.02
C ARG A 27 -1.99 -10.48 -5.02
N ILE A 28 -1.76 -10.96 -3.81
CA ILE A 28 -1.21 -10.16 -2.72
C ILE A 28 0.21 -10.62 -2.40
N VAL A 29 1.13 -9.66 -2.34
CA VAL A 29 2.50 -9.88 -1.86
C VAL A 29 2.64 -9.13 -0.55
N GLY A 30 2.73 -9.86 0.55
CA GLY A 30 2.80 -9.27 1.89
C GLY A 30 4.22 -9.11 2.37
N LEU A 31 4.54 -7.94 2.91
CA LEU A 31 5.82 -7.64 3.54
C LEU A 31 5.58 -7.12 4.95
N SER A 32 6.38 -7.58 5.89
CA SER A 32 6.25 -7.14 7.29
C SER A 32 7.09 -5.91 7.62
N SER A 33 7.95 -5.48 6.70
CA SER A 33 8.76 -4.28 6.87
C SER A 33 8.99 -3.61 5.52
N GLY A 34 9.44 -2.35 5.55
CA GLY A 34 9.71 -1.61 4.32
C GLY A 34 11.05 -1.91 3.66
N GLU A 35 11.90 -2.68 4.33
CA GLU A 35 13.28 -2.90 3.85
C GLU A 35 13.34 -3.61 2.49
N LEU A 36 12.41 -4.51 2.22
CA LEU A 36 12.41 -5.29 0.98
C LEU A 36 11.49 -4.72 -0.09
N LEU A 37 10.87 -3.57 0.15
CA LEU A 37 9.86 -3.06 -0.78
C LEU A 37 10.43 -2.76 -2.16
N VAL A 38 11.54 -2.03 -2.25
CA VAL A 38 12.15 -1.70 -3.53
C VAL A 38 12.54 -2.95 -4.30
N ALA A 39 13.21 -3.90 -3.63
CA ALA A 39 13.60 -5.16 -4.26
C ALA A 39 12.40 -5.96 -4.74
N THR A 40 11.32 -5.97 -3.96
CA THR A 40 10.08 -6.66 -4.33
C THR A 40 9.44 -6.02 -5.56
N LEU A 41 9.38 -4.69 -5.62
CA LEU A 41 8.80 -3.98 -6.76
C LEU A 41 9.60 -4.26 -8.04
N LEU A 42 10.91 -4.36 -7.94
CA LEU A 42 11.77 -4.67 -9.08
C LEU A 42 11.63 -6.12 -9.55
N ALA A 43 11.38 -7.03 -8.63
CA ALA A 43 11.34 -8.47 -8.92
C ALA A 43 10.00 -8.97 -9.44
N GLU A 44 8.89 -8.30 -9.08
CA GLU A 44 7.55 -8.78 -9.43
C GLU A 44 7.23 -8.61 -10.90
N GLN A 45 6.77 -9.70 -11.52
CA GLN A 45 6.32 -9.72 -12.91
C GLN A 45 4.98 -10.44 -13.02
N PRO A 46 3.93 -9.80 -13.56
CA PRO A 46 3.92 -8.41 -14.02
C PRO A 46 4.08 -7.41 -12.88
N SER A 47 4.41 -6.17 -13.22
CA SER A 47 4.58 -5.12 -12.22
C SER A 47 3.33 -4.95 -11.36
N PRO A 48 3.49 -4.71 -10.05
CA PRO A 48 2.35 -4.42 -9.19
C PRO A 48 1.60 -3.18 -9.66
N ALA A 49 0.29 -3.16 -9.43
CA ALA A 49 -0.54 -2.00 -9.74
C ALA A 49 -0.70 -1.06 -8.55
N LEU A 50 -0.47 -1.56 -7.35
CA LEU A 50 -0.72 -0.82 -6.12
C LEU A 50 0.21 -1.28 -5.02
N VAL A 51 0.68 -0.32 -4.23
CA VAL A 51 1.41 -0.57 -2.99
C VAL A 51 0.60 0.03 -1.84
N LEU A 52 0.25 -0.80 -0.87
CA LEU A 52 -0.34 -0.34 0.40
C LEU A 52 0.80 -0.29 1.42
N LEU A 53 1.06 0.88 1.95
CA LEU A 53 2.21 1.12 2.81
C LEU A 53 1.77 1.71 4.15
N ASP A 54 1.97 0.93 5.22
CA ASP A 54 1.72 1.42 6.57
C ASP A 54 2.72 2.54 6.88
N ILE A 55 2.23 3.67 7.38
CA ILE A 55 3.10 4.78 7.76
C ILE A 55 3.89 4.43 9.03
N GLN A 56 3.31 3.62 9.91
CA GLN A 56 3.91 3.29 11.21
C GLN A 56 4.57 1.93 11.19
N LEU A 57 5.75 1.85 10.57
CA LEU A 57 6.52 0.61 10.52
C LEU A 57 7.68 0.67 11.53
N PRO A 58 8.03 -0.48 12.14
CA PRO A 58 9.20 -0.52 13.00
C PRO A 58 10.48 -0.27 12.22
N GLY A 59 11.39 0.49 12.79
CA GLY A 59 12.69 0.80 12.21
C GLY A 59 12.68 1.93 11.19
N ARG A 60 11.86 1.82 10.16
CA ARG A 60 11.71 2.84 9.11
C ARG A 60 10.24 3.18 8.95
N ASP A 61 9.89 4.44 9.06
CA ASP A 61 8.50 4.85 8.86
C ASP A 61 8.12 4.83 7.37
N GLY A 62 6.82 4.88 7.10
CA GLY A 62 6.31 4.82 5.74
C GLY A 62 6.75 5.99 4.86
N PHE A 63 7.00 7.16 5.43
CA PHE A 63 7.49 8.31 4.66
C PHE A 63 8.90 8.08 4.14
N THR A 64 9.76 7.48 4.95
CA THR A 64 11.13 7.13 4.54
C THR A 64 11.10 6.08 3.44
N VAL A 65 10.26 5.06 3.60
CA VAL A 65 10.12 3.99 2.61
C VAL A 65 9.56 4.56 1.30
N LEU A 66 8.60 5.47 1.37
CA LEU A 66 8.07 6.14 0.18
C LEU A 66 9.18 6.87 -0.59
N ARG A 67 10.08 7.55 0.10
CA ARG A 67 11.21 8.23 -0.55
C ARG A 67 12.09 7.28 -1.31
N ASP A 68 12.34 6.09 -0.75
CA ASP A 68 13.13 5.06 -1.43
C ASP A 68 12.44 4.63 -2.74
N VAL A 69 11.12 4.47 -2.71
CA VAL A 69 10.34 4.13 -3.91
C VAL A 69 10.39 5.28 -4.92
N GLN A 70 10.28 6.52 -4.46
CA GLN A 70 10.33 7.70 -5.33
C GLN A 70 11.67 7.87 -6.04
N LYS A 71 12.75 7.35 -5.46
CA LYS A 71 14.09 7.40 -6.07
C LYS A 71 14.29 6.36 -7.15
N MET A 72 13.37 5.42 -7.32
CA MET A 72 13.47 4.40 -8.37
C MET A 72 13.37 5.06 -9.74
N GLU A 73 14.24 4.65 -10.64
CA GLU A 73 14.28 5.21 -11.99
C GLU A 73 13.16 4.68 -12.87
N GLY A 74 12.73 5.50 -13.84
CA GLY A 74 11.74 5.13 -14.83
C GLY A 74 10.31 5.38 -14.38
N ASP A 75 9.38 5.19 -15.31
CA ASP A 75 7.96 5.28 -15.02
C ASP A 75 7.45 3.93 -14.55
N HIS A 76 6.68 3.94 -13.48
CA HIS A 76 6.14 2.73 -12.88
C HIS A 76 4.61 2.80 -12.83
N PRO A 77 3.93 1.66 -13.03
CA PRO A 77 2.47 1.65 -13.07
C PRO A 77 1.80 1.73 -11.70
N TRP A 78 2.54 1.42 -10.63
CA TRP A 78 1.93 1.34 -9.31
C TRP A 78 1.63 2.69 -8.70
N LYS A 79 0.53 2.74 -7.94
CA LYS A 79 0.24 3.83 -7.03
C LYS A 79 0.65 3.41 -5.63
N VAL A 80 0.96 4.36 -4.76
CA VAL A 80 1.32 4.10 -3.37
C VAL A 80 0.28 4.76 -2.48
N VAL A 81 -0.44 3.94 -1.70
CA VAL A 81 -1.50 4.39 -0.81
C VAL A 81 -1.09 4.13 0.63
N ALA A 82 -1.20 5.15 1.47
CA ALA A 82 -0.83 5.05 2.88
C ALA A 82 -1.93 4.37 3.69
N LEU A 83 -1.52 3.50 4.62
CA LEU A 83 -2.39 3.00 5.68
C LEU A 83 -1.95 3.67 6.98
N THR A 84 -2.89 4.21 7.75
CA THR A 84 -2.53 4.92 8.98
C THR A 84 -3.61 4.84 10.05
N ALA A 85 -3.17 4.66 11.30
CA ALA A 85 -4.04 4.77 12.47
C ALA A 85 -4.24 6.23 12.89
N HIS A 86 -3.44 7.15 12.34
CA HIS A 86 -3.53 8.57 12.67
C HIS A 86 -4.36 9.30 11.62
N ALA A 87 -5.62 9.58 11.99
CA ALA A 87 -6.58 10.25 11.12
C ALA A 87 -6.96 11.63 11.70
N MET A 88 -5.97 12.34 12.23
CA MET A 88 -6.19 13.70 12.75
C MET A 88 -6.33 14.70 11.62
N PRO A 89 -7.03 15.82 11.85
CA PRO A 89 -7.06 16.90 10.85
C PRO A 89 -5.64 17.31 10.47
N GLY A 90 -5.39 17.42 9.16
CA GLY A 90 -4.07 17.76 8.63
C GLY A 90 -3.20 16.57 8.29
N ASP A 91 -3.45 15.37 8.83
CA ASP A 91 -2.64 14.19 8.53
C ASP A 91 -2.82 13.75 7.08
N ARG A 92 -4.04 13.86 6.55
CA ARG A 92 -4.31 13.54 5.16
C ARG A 92 -3.52 14.44 4.22
N GLU A 93 -3.54 15.74 4.46
CA GLU A 93 -2.83 16.71 3.65
C GLU A 93 -1.33 16.48 3.70
N LYS A 94 -0.78 16.18 4.87
CA LYS A 94 0.62 15.87 5.05
C LYS A 94 1.01 14.61 4.28
N THR A 95 0.18 13.59 4.33
CA THR A 95 0.40 12.32 3.64
C THR A 95 0.40 12.53 2.13
N LEU A 96 -0.59 13.23 1.60
CA LEU A 96 -0.67 13.51 0.17
C LEU A 96 0.47 14.43 -0.29
N ALA A 97 0.84 15.42 0.53
CA ALA A 97 1.95 16.32 0.22
C ALA A 97 3.29 15.59 0.15
N ALA A 98 3.45 14.50 0.89
CA ALA A 98 4.67 13.68 0.84
C ALA A 98 4.80 12.88 -0.46
N GLY A 99 3.71 12.72 -1.21
CA GLY A 99 3.71 12.03 -2.49
C GLY A 99 2.92 10.73 -2.55
N PHE A 100 2.21 10.38 -1.48
CA PHE A 100 1.28 9.26 -1.54
C PHE A 100 0.12 9.59 -2.48
N ASP A 101 -0.33 8.59 -3.23
CA ASP A 101 -1.46 8.76 -4.15
C ASP A 101 -2.80 8.73 -3.44
N GLY A 102 -2.84 8.22 -2.22
CA GLY A 102 -4.06 8.14 -1.44
C GLY A 102 -3.77 7.77 0.00
N TYR A 103 -4.83 7.60 0.74
CA TYR A 103 -4.79 7.45 2.18
C TYR A 103 -5.98 6.62 2.65
N ILE A 104 -5.74 5.62 3.48
CA ILE A 104 -6.77 4.78 4.08
C ILE A 104 -6.53 4.73 5.58
N ALA A 105 -7.57 5.09 6.35
CA ALA A 105 -7.48 5.08 7.80
C ALA A 105 -7.69 3.68 8.36
N LYS A 106 -6.97 3.36 9.43
CA LYS A 106 -7.22 2.17 10.25
C LYS A 106 -8.18 2.55 11.37
N PRO A 107 -8.98 1.60 11.88
CA PRO A 107 -9.03 0.19 11.50
C PRO A 107 -9.69 -0.03 10.14
N ILE A 108 -9.32 -1.12 9.49
CA ILE A 108 -9.85 -1.46 8.17
C ILE A 108 -11.34 -1.77 8.28
N ASP A 109 -12.14 -1.07 7.48
CA ASP A 109 -13.57 -1.34 7.37
C ASP A 109 -13.78 -2.45 6.33
N VAL A 110 -14.19 -3.62 6.80
CA VAL A 110 -14.35 -4.82 5.98
C VAL A 110 -15.29 -4.57 4.79
N ARG A 111 -16.32 -3.74 4.97
CA ARG A 111 -17.33 -3.48 3.95
C ARG A 111 -16.83 -2.54 2.86
N SER A 112 -16.15 -1.47 3.24
CA SER A 112 -15.76 -0.42 2.30
C SER A 112 -14.36 -0.61 1.73
N PHE A 113 -13.49 -1.35 2.40
CA PHE A 113 -12.08 -1.46 2.01
C PHE A 113 -11.89 -1.96 0.57
N PRO A 114 -12.54 -3.05 0.12
CA PRO A 114 -12.34 -3.50 -1.25
C PRO A 114 -12.72 -2.45 -2.31
N ALA A 115 -13.79 -1.69 -2.05
CA ALA A 115 -14.21 -0.61 -2.96
C ALA A 115 -13.24 0.56 -2.94
N GLU A 116 -12.69 0.89 -1.77
CA GLU A 116 -11.67 1.94 -1.66
C GLU A 116 -10.41 1.56 -2.45
N ILE A 117 -9.97 0.31 -2.34
CA ILE A 117 -8.80 -0.18 -3.08
C ILE A 117 -9.07 -0.14 -4.58
N ALA A 118 -10.26 -0.53 -5.02
CA ALA A 118 -10.60 -0.54 -6.43
C ALA A 118 -10.44 0.82 -7.10
N ARG A 119 -10.61 1.90 -6.36
CA ARG A 119 -10.44 3.26 -6.87
C ARG A 119 -9.01 3.57 -7.29
N TYR A 120 -8.04 2.86 -6.74
CA TYR A 120 -6.63 3.06 -7.04
C TYR A 120 -6.10 2.09 -8.08
N LEU A 121 -6.91 1.13 -8.50
CA LEU A 121 -6.51 0.13 -9.48
C LEU A 121 -6.90 0.57 -10.90
N PRO A 122 -6.14 0.11 -11.92
CA PRO A 122 -6.51 0.38 -13.31
C PRO A 122 -7.89 -0.20 -13.63
N ALA A 123 -8.59 0.42 -14.58
CA ALA A 123 -9.86 -0.10 -15.05
C ALA A 123 -9.69 -1.53 -15.59
N GLY A 124 -10.60 -2.42 -15.19
CA GLY A 124 -10.56 -3.82 -15.59
C GLY A 124 -9.66 -4.72 -14.75
N ALA A 125 -9.02 -4.15 -13.73
CA ALA A 125 -8.19 -4.94 -12.82
C ALA A 125 -9.02 -5.83 -11.89
#